data_b4ce91ab537cf428f8d6a62363a038a2
#
_entry.id   b4ce91ab537cf428f8d6a62363a038a2
#
_cell.length_a   1.000
_cell.length_b   1.000
_cell.length_c   1.000
_cell.angle_alpha   90.00
_cell.angle_beta   90.00
_cell.angle_gamma   90.00
#
_symmetry.space_group_name_H-M   'P 1'
#
loop_
_entity.id
_entity.type
_entity.pdbx_description
1 polymer ?
#
loop_
_entity_poly.entity_id
_entity_poly.type
_entity_poly.pdbx_seq_one_letter_code
_entity_poly.pdbx_strand_id
1 'polypeptide(L)'
;MNNIQSSSVQALRQQRLLLEIEYNSEKEAFRRQTETTGLARKVKRGDAWHPLRFVRSYYNSLNQLSVEVVRTADTDIEHNFEFGRPVCFFRMSEAAEGKSIRYFNFTGTVSYADGDRLVVTVPDNAPVAELQATEGLGVQLFFDETSYRLMFEALDRVIGARDNRLAYLRDLFYSGVPAAELSFAPISFPWLNRAQQEAVNKVLRAKDVAIVHGPPGTGKTTTLVEAIYETLRRESQVLVCAQSNMAVDWISERLVDRGISVLRIGNPTKVNDKMLSFTYERRFEAHPDYPQLWSIRQAIRKLRQERKRRDNGWHQKMDRLKSRAVELELRINSQLFGEAKVIASTLTGSASHLLSGQKFGTLFIDEAAQALEAACWIAIRRASRVVLAGDHCQLPPTVKSIAALKGGLGTTLMERIVARKPSVVTLLTVQYRMNEQIMRFSSNWFYDGRVESAPEVKYRGILDYDNPITWIDTSESGAKEEFVGESFGRINKTEAELTLDALKNYFTKIGRQRIADEHIDVGVISPYRAQVQLLRRMVRKAEFFKPYRGCITVNTVDGFQGQERDIIVISLVRSNDDGQIGFLSDLRRMNVAITRARMKLIIVGSVQTMTRHAFYKELYGYVQESAGI
;
A
#
# COMPACT_ATOMS: atom_id res chain seq x y z
N MET A 1 30.98 21.51 7.39
CA MET A 1 30.22 21.00 6.22
C MET A 1 30.80 19.70 5.66
N ASN A 2 32.10 19.58 5.41
CA ASN A 2 32.71 18.37 4.82
C ASN A 2 32.47 17.07 5.61
N ASN A 3 32.46 17.09 6.95
CA ASN A 3 32.24 15.90 7.78
C ASN A 3 30.78 15.38 7.72
N ILE A 4 29.80 16.27 7.61
CA ILE A 4 28.35 15.89 7.51
C ILE A 4 28.07 15.26 6.17
N GLN A 5 28.61 15.84 5.10
CA GLN A 5 28.47 15.32 3.74
C GLN A 5 29.10 13.93 3.61
N SER A 6 30.26 13.72 4.20
CA SER A 6 30.94 12.40 4.22
C SER A 6 30.09 11.36 4.96
N SER A 7 29.49 11.73 6.11
CA SER A 7 28.65 10.83 6.91
C SER A 7 27.32 10.48 6.23
N SER A 8 26.62 11.46 5.63
CA SER A 8 25.34 11.22 4.93
C SER A 8 25.52 10.34 3.69
N VAL A 9 26.56 10.61 2.90
CA VAL A 9 26.92 9.81 1.71
C VAL A 9 27.28 8.38 2.10
N GLN A 10 28.05 8.19 3.17
CA GLN A 10 28.42 6.85 3.66
C GLN A 10 27.19 6.07 4.12
N ALA A 11 26.29 6.69 4.87
CA ALA A 11 25.05 6.06 5.32
C ALA A 11 24.14 5.66 4.14
N LEU A 12 24.03 6.50 3.12
CA LEU A 12 23.25 6.17 1.91
C LEU A 12 23.91 5.07 1.07
N ARG A 13 25.23 5.02 1.00
CA ARG A 13 25.94 3.90 0.38
C ARG A 13 25.65 2.58 1.09
N GLN A 14 25.58 2.60 2.42
CA GLN A 14 25.17 1.42 3.20
C GLN A 14 23.73 1.04 2.90
N GLN A 15 22.78 2.00 2.85
CA GLN A 15 21.41 1.72 2.44
C GLN A 15 21.33 1.10 1.04
N ARG A 16 22.15 1.57 0.11
CA ARG A 16 22.23 1.01 -1.24
C ARG A 16 22.73 -0.45 -1.25
N LEU A 17 23.74 -0.77 -0.44
CA LEU A 17 24.22 -2.15 -0.28
C LEU A 17 23.16 -3.05 0.34
N LEU A 18 22.44 -2.58 1.37
CA LEU A 18 21.35 -3.32 1.98
C LEU A 18 20.19 -3.57 1.01
N LEU A 19 19.87 -2.58 0.17
CA LEU A 19 18.90 -2.72 -0.89
C LEU A 19 19.34 -3.76 -1.95
N GLU A 20 20.63 -3.84 -2.24
CA GLU A 20 21.19 -4.86 -3.15
C GLU A 20 21.09 -6.28 -2.55
N ILE A 21 21.33 -6.43 -1.25
CA ILE A 21 21.12 -7.69 -0.54
C ILE A 21 19.64 -8.11 -0.62
N GLU A 22 18.71 -7.19 -0.38
CA GLU A 22 17.28 -7.44 -0.48
C GLU A 22 16.88 -7.85 -1.90
N TYR A 23 17.32 -7.07 -2.91
CA TYR A 23 17.09 -7.35 -4.32
C TYR A 23 17.54 -8.76 -4.73
N ASN A 24 18.78 -9.12 -4.39
CA ASN A 24 19.34 -10.42 -4.74
C ASN A 24 18.62 -11.55 -4.02
N SER A 25 18.28 -11.36 -2.74
CA SER A 25 17.51 -12.32 -1.95
C SER A 25 16.11 -12.56 -2.53
N GLU A 26 15.40 -11.50 -2.89
CA GLU A 26 14.08 -11.60 -3.50
C GLU A 26 14.12 -12.24 -4.89
N LYS A 27 15.09 -11.85 -5.72
CA LYS A 27 15.28 -12.38 -7.05
C LYS A 27 15.59 -13.88 -7.01
N GLU A 28 16.45 -14.30 -6.08
CA GLU A 28 16.76 -15.72 -5.91
C GLU A 28 15.58 -16.50 -5.34
N ALA A 29 14.87 -15.97 -4.36
CA ALA A 29 13.66 -16.58 -3.81
C ALA A 29 12.58 -16.74 -4.88
N PHE A 30 12.40 -15.72 -5.73
CA PHE A 30 11.48 -15.77 -6.86
C PHE A 30 11.89 -16.84 -7.88
N ARG A 31 13.19 -16.91 -8.22
CA ARG A 31 13.73 -17.92 -9.14
C ARG A 31 13.51 -19.32 -8.59
N ARG A 32 13.90 -19.60 -7.36
CA ARG A 32 13.66 -20.89 -6.70
C ARG A 32 12.17 -21.25 -6.69
N GLN A 33 11.32 -20.30 -6.33
CA GLN A 33 9.88 -20.50 -6.33
C GLN A 33 9.33 -20.79 -7.73
N THR A 34 9.87 -20.15 -8.77
CA THR A 34 9.46 -20.37 -10.15
C THR A 34 9.89 -21.74 -10.66
N GLU A 35 11.08 -22.20 -10.27
CA GLU A 35 11.65 -23.48 -10.67
C GLU A 35 11.06 -24.68 -9.89
N THR A 36 10.79 -24.52 -8.58
CA THR A 36 10.42 -25.63 -7.69
C THR A 36 8.91 -25.70 -7.37
N THR A 37 8.20 -24.57 -7.45
CA THR A 37 6.77 -24.55 -7.10
C THR A 37 5.91 -24.92 -8.30
N GLY A 38 5.22 -26.05 -8.23
CA GLY A 38 4.29 -26.50 -9.27
C GLY A 38 3.14 -25.49 -9.51
N LEU A 39 2.62 -25.46 -10.74
CA LEU A 39 1.58 -24.53 -11.19
C LEU A 39 0.35 -24.53 -10.27
N ALA A 40 -0.12 -25.70 -9.84
CA ALA A 40 -1.26 -25.82 -8.95
C ALA A 40 -1.09 -25.08 -7.62
N ARG A 41 0.13 -25.02 -7.07
CA ARG A 41 0.43 -24.24 -5.85
C ARG A 41 0.44 -22.73 -6.13
N LYS A 42 0.97 -22.30 -7.29
CA LYS A 42 0.96 -20.89 -7.69
C LYS A 42 -0.48 -20.37 -7.86
N VAL A 43 -1.33 -21.16 -8.49
CA VAL A 43 -2.76 -20.84 -8.66
C VAL A 43 -3.45 -20.74 -7.30
N LYS A 44 -3.24 -21.71 -6.41
CA LYS A 44 -3.82 -21.70 -5.04
C LYS A 44 -3.35 -20.51 -4.19
N ARG A 45 -2.18 -19.96 -4.47
CA ARG A 45 -1.66 -18.75 -3.81
C ARG A 45 -2.19 -17.45 -4.41
N GLY A 46 -2.83 -17.52 -5.57
CA GLY A 46 -3.25 -16.35 -6.33
C GLY A 46 -2.13 -15.65 -7.12
N ASP A 47 -0.95 -16.30 -7.26
CA ASP A 47 0.21 -15.77 -7.98
C ASP A 47 0.19 -16.10 -9.47
N ALA A 48 -0.67 -17.01 -9.88
CA ALA A 48 -0.87 -17.42 -11.27
C ALA A 48 -2.34 -17.70 -11.55
N TRP A 49 -2.76 -17.48 -12.81
CA TRP A 49 -4.03 -17.92 -13.35
C TRP A 49 -3.82 -18.90 -14.50
N HIS A 50 -4.52 -20.02 -14.44
CA HIS A 50 -4.51 -21.06 -15.46
C HIS A 50 -5.70 -22.02 -15.25
N PRO A 51 -6.44 -22.41 -16.33
CA PRO A 51 -6.35 -21.88 -17.68
C PRO A 51 -6.98 -20.48 -17.83
N LEU A 52 -6.55 -19.78 -18.88
CA LEU A 52 -7.10 -18.49 -19.26
C LEU A 52 -7.79 -18.59 -20.63
N ARG A 53 -8.79 -17.74 -20.82
CA ARG A 53 -9.35 -17.46 -22.13
C ARG A 53 -8.90 -16.07 -22.58
N PHE A 54 -8.30 -16.00 -23.76
CA PHE A 54 -8.00 -14.75 -24.44
C PHE A 54 -9.31 -14.10 -24.89
N VAL A 55 -9.53 -12.82 -24.55
CA VAL A 55 -10.74 -12.08 -24.93
C VAL A 55 -10.47 -11.22 -26.15
N ARG A 56 -9.52 -10.32 -26.05
CA ARG A 56 -9.15 -9.39 -27.13
C ARG A 56 -7.80 -8.74 -26.89
N SER A 57 -7.28 -8.13 -27.93
CA SER A 57 -6.18 -7.18 -27.85
C SER A 57 -6.58 -5.84 -28.44
N TYR A 58 -6.09 -4.75 -27.88
CA TYR A 58 -6.39 -3.41 -28.35
C TYR A 58 -5.30 -2.43 -27.89
N TYR A 59 -5.25 -1.28 -28.52
CA TYR A 59 -4.44 -0.18 -28.03
C TYR A 59 -5.28 0.68 -27.08
N ASN A 60 -4.76 0.91 -25.87
CA ASN A 60 -5.40 1.80 -24.92
C ASN A 60 -5.24 3.28 -25.34
N SER A 61 -5.85 4.20 -24.58
CA SER A 61 -5.80 5.65 -24.84
C SER A 61 -4.39 6.23 -24.84
N LEU A 62 -3.47 5.62 -24.12
CA LEU A 62 -2.05 5.99 -24.09
C LEU A 62 -1.25 5.36 -25.23
N ASN A 63 -1.92 4.73 -26.22
CA ASN A 63 -1.30 4.05 -27.34
C ASN A 63 -0.39 2.86 -26.96
N GLN A 64 -0.74 2.19 -25.87
CA GLN A 64 -0.05 0.97 -25.42
C GLN A 64 -0.87 -0.25 -25.79
N LEU A 65 -0.21 -1.28 -26.33
CA LEU A 65 -0.83 -2.55 -26.67
C LEU A 65 -1.27 -3.26 -25.37
N SER A 66 -2.54 -3.61 -25.29
CA SER A 66 -3.14 -4.27 -24.14
C SER A 66 -3.81 -5.57 -24.56
N VAL A 67 -3.67 -6.59 -23.71
CA VAL A 67 -4.29 -7.91 -23.86
C VAL A 67 -5.24 -8.12 -22.70
N GLU A 68 -6.48 -8.48 -23.02
CA GLU A 68 -7.51 -8.81 -22.06
C GLU A 68 -7.71 -10.32 -22.01
N VAL A 69 -7.63 -10.88 -20.80
CA VAL A 69 -7.84 -12.30 -20.52
C VAL A 69 -8.78 -12.49 -19.35
N VAL A 70 -9.46 -13.65 -19.32
CA VAL A 70 -10.38 -14.02 -18.27
C VAL A 70 -9.98 -15.39 -17.73
N ARG A 71 -10.01 -15.52 -16.42
CA ARG A 71 -9.83 -16.77 -15.70
C ARG A 71 -11.07 -17.65 -15.86
N THR A 72 -10.86 -18.93 -16.17
CA THR A 72 -11.96 -19.89 -16.43
C THR A 72 -12.10 -20.95 -15.34
N ALA A 73 -11.17 -21.02 -14.40
CA ALA A 73 -11.17 -21.96 -13.28
C ALA A 73 -10.67 -21.28 -12.01
N ASP A 74 -10.91 -21.91 -10.86
CA ASP A 74 -10.45 -21.45 -9.55
C ASP A 74 -10.87 -20.00 -9.21
N THR A 75 -12.08 -19.61 -9.64
CA THR A 75 -12.63 -18.25 -9.49
C THR A 75 -12.83 -17.82 -8.05
N ASP A 76 -12.88 -18.80 -7.11
CA ASP A 76 -13.01 -18.56 -5.66
C ASP A 76 -11.69 -18.17 -4.98
N ILE A 77 -10.57 -18.28 -5.71
CA ILE A 77 -9.26 -17.97 -5.16
C ILE A 77 -8.97 -16.48 -5.35
N GLU A 78 -8.70 -15.79 -4.23
CA GLU A 78 -8.20 -14.41 -4.30
C GLU A 78 -6.86 -14.36 -5.02
N HIS A 79 -6.66 -13.33 -5.83
CA HIS A 79 -5.44 -13.15 -6.60
C HIS A 79 -4.58 -12.00 -6.07
N ASN A 80 -3.28 -12.07 -6.38
CA ASN A 80 -2.27 -11.08 -6.04
C ASN A 80 -1.92 -10.16 -7.23
N PHE A 81 -2.72 -10.19 -8.30
CA PHE A 81 -2.52 -9.30 -9.44
C PHE A 81 -3.03 -7.90 -9.08
N GLU A 82 -2.10 -6.96 -9.03
CA GLU A 82 -2.37 -5.55 -8.73
C GLU A 82 -1.85 -4.69 -9.87
N PHE A 83 -2.42 -3.50 -10.04
CA PHE A 83 -1.94 -2.54 -11.02
C PHE A 83 -0.44 -2.25 -10.88
N GLY A 84 0.25 -2.21 -12.01
CA GLY A 84 1.68 -1.95 -12.07
C GLY A 84 2.56 -3.18 -11.84
N ARG A 85 1.99 -4.32 -11.41
CA ARG A 85 2.77 -5.55 -11.20
C ARG A 85 3.22 -6.16 -12.52
N PRO A 86 4.48 -6.55 -12.64
CA PRO A 86 4.95 -7.27 -13.82
C PRO A 86 4.40 -8.70 -13.83
N VAL A 87 4.07 -9.17 -15.03
CA VAL A 87 3.55 -10.52 -15.28
C VAL A 87 4.21 -11.12 -16.51
N CYS A 88 4.25 -12.45 -16.57
CA CYS A 88 4.62 -13.20 -17.77
C CYS A 88 3.51 -14.18 -18.15
N PHE A 89 3.27 -14.28 -19.46
CA PHE A 89 2.39 -15.30 -20.01
C PHE A 89 3.16 -16.60 -20.22
N PHE A 90 2.45 -17.71 -20.10
CA PHE A 90 3.00 -19.04 -20.35
C PHE A 90 1.96 -19.95 -21.01
N ARG A 91 2.43 -21.03 -21.61
CA ARG A 91 1.61 -22.14 -22.12
C ARG A 91 2.04 -23.45 -21.50
N MET A 92 1.09 -24.36 -21.36
CA MET A 92 1.39 -25.75 -21.03
C MET A 92 1.79 -26.48 -22.30
N SER A 93 2.91 -27.17 -22.29
CA SER A 93 3.32 -28.07 -23.36
C SER A 93 3.44 -29.50 -22.86
N GLU A 94 3.01 -30.47 -23.64
CA GLU A 94 3.25 -31.87 -23.38
C GLU A 94 4.69 -32.19 -23.81
N ALA A 95 5.51 -32.62 -22.88
CA ALA A 95 6.85 -33.12 -23.14
C ALA A 95 6.90 -34.64 -22.87
N ALA A 96 7.88 -35.32 -23.39
CA ALA A 96 8.03 -36.78 -23.21
C ALA A 96 8.10 -37.23 -21.75
N GLU A 97 8.47 -36.33 -20.84
CA GLU A 97 8.57 -36.56 -19.38
C GLU A 97 7.40 -35.93 -18.58
N GLY A 98 6.33 -35.43 -19.25
CA GLY A 98 5.16 -34.83 -18.58
C GLY A 98 4.83 -33.40 -19.04
N LYS A 99 3.88 -32.77 -18.37
CA LYS A 99 3.47 -31.39 -18.69
C LYS A 99 4.54 -30.40 -18.23
N SER A 100 5.07 -29.58 -19.14
CA SER A 100 6.04 -28.53 -18.87
C SER A 100 5.46 -27.13 -19.15
N ILE A 101 5.93 -26.13 -18.39
CA ILE A 101 5.55 -24.73 -18.56
C ILE A 101 6.55 -24.07 -19.51
N ARG A 102 6.07 -23.46 -20.59
CA ARG A 102 6.88 -22.63 -21.48
C ARG A 102 6.43 -21.17 -21.41
N TYR A 103 7.34 -20.30 -21.02
CA TYR A 103 7.09 -18.86 -20.94
C TYR A 103 7.25 -18.20 -22.30
N PHE A 104 6.40 -17.19 -22.54
CA PHE A 104 6.61 -16.26 -23.65
C PHE A 104 7.80 -15.33 -23.34
N ASN A 105 8.56 -14.96 -24.35
CA ASN A 105 9.78 -14.16 -24.20
C ASN A 105 9.48 -12.65 -24.12
N PHE A 106 8.50 -12.26 -23.30
CA PHE A 106 8.21 -10.86 -22.97
C PHE A 106 7.56 -10.76 -21.59
N THR A 107 7.67 -9.58 -20.99
CA THR A 107 7.02 -9.25 -19.72
C THR A 107 5.94 -8.23 -20.00
N GLY A 108 4.75 -8.41 -19.41
CA GLY A 108 3.69 -7.44 -19.40
C GLY A 108 3.56 -6.77 -18.05
N THR A 109 2.73 -5.74 -17.97
CA THR A 109 2.38 -5.04 -16.73
C THR A 109 0.87 -5.06 -16.55
N VAL A 110 0.41 -5.42 -15.37
CA VAL A 110 -1.01 -5.39 -15.04
C VAL A 110 -1.52 -3.96 -15.12
N SER A 111 -2.48 -3.71 -15.99
CA SER A 111 -3.15 -2.40 -16.11
C SER A 111 -4.57 -2.40 -15.55
N TYR A 112 -5.14 -3.58 -15.32
CA TYR A 112 -6.44 -3.74 -14.66
C TYR A 112 -6.58 -5.18 -14.17
N ALA A 113 -7.13 -5.36 -12.97
CA ALA A 113 -7.49 -6.67 -12.43
C ALA A 113 -8.74 -6.52 -11.56
N ASP A 114 -9.78 -7.26 -11.88
CA ASP A 114 -11.02 -7.29 -11.11
C ASP A 114 -11.72 -8.65 -11.30
N GLY A 115 -12.02 -9.32 -10.18
CA GLY A 115 -12.63 -10.65 -10.19
C GLY A 115 -11.85 -11.64 -11.05
N ASP A 116 -12.44 -12.04 -12.17
CA ASP A 116 -11.86 -13.01 -13.10
C ASP A 116 -11.23 -12.39 -14.35
N ARG A 117 -11.24 -11.06 -14.45
CA ARG A 117 -10.77 -10.30 -15.60
C ARG A 117 -9.44 -9.63 -15.33
N LEU A 118 -8.50 -9.81 -16.24
CA LEU A 118 -7.18 -9.20 -16.20
C LEU A 118 -6.87 -8.51 -17.53
N VAL A 119 -6.38 -7.27 -17.47
CA VAL A 119 -5.83 -6.54 -18.61
C VAL A 119 -4.34 -6.32 -18.36
N VAL A 120 -3.55 -6.71 -19.34
CA VAL A 120 -2.09 -6.62 -19.29
C VAL A 120 -1.61 -5.74 -20.44
N THR A 121 -0.89 -4.67 -20.11
CA THR A 121 -0.14 -3.91 -21.11
C THR A 121 1.11 -4.71 -21.49
N VAL A 122 1.30 -4.91 -22.79
CA VAL A 122 2.39 -5.71 -23.35
C VAL A 122 3.22 -4.87 -24.34
N PRO A 123 4.47 -5.25 -24.63
CA PRO A 123 5.26 -4.58 -25.66
C PRO A 123 4.59 -4.65 -27.04
N ASP A 124 4.81 -3.65 -27.89
CA ASP A 124 4.23 -3.58 -29.26
C ASP A 124 4.60 -4.78 -30.15
N ASN A 125 5.71 -5.44 -29.84
CA ASN A 125 6.19 -6.63 -30.55
C ASN A 125 5.75 -7.95 -29.91
N ALA A 126 4.87 -7.93 -28.91
CA ALA A 126 4.34 -9.13 -28.28
C ALA A 126 3.60 -9.99 -29.32
N PRO A 127 3.76 -11.32 -29.29
CA PRO A 127 3.16 -12.23 -30.26
C PRO A 127 1.67 -12.48 -29.94
N VAL A 128 0.83 -11.44 -30.12
CA VAL A 128 -0.60 -11.47 -29.74
C VAL A 128 -1.36 -12.58 -30.48
N ALA A 129 -1.05 -12.83 -31.74
CA ALA A 129 -1.68 -13.91 -32.51
C ALA A 129 -1.37 -15.30 -31.92
N GLU A 130 -0.15 -15.49 -31.40
CA GLU A 130 0.23 -16.73 -30.72
C GLU A 130 -0.46 -16.86 -29.38
N LEU A 131 -0.57 -15.76 -28.60
CA LEU A 131 -1.34 -15.74 -27.35
C LEU A 131 -2.80 -16.14 -27.58
N GLN A 132 -3.43 -15.60 -28.63
CA GLN A 132 -4.82 -15.88 -28.98
C GLN A 132 -5.04 -17.35 -29.41
N ALA A 133 -4.07 -17.94 -30.11
CA ALA A 133 -4.12 -19.30 -30.59
C ALA A 133 -3.71 -20.35 -29.54
N THR A 134 -3.19 -19.93 -28.39
CA THR A 134 -2.66 -20.84 -27.38
C THR A 134 -3.77 -21.46 -26.55
N GLU A 135 -3.91 -22.77 -26.65
CA GLU A 135 -4.70 -23.57 -25.71
C GLU A 135 -3.95 -23.73 -24.38
N GLY A 136 -4.66 -23.62 -23.26
CA GLY A 136 -4.02 -23.70 -21.93
C GLY A 136 -3.09 -22.52 -21.64
N LEU A 137 -3.47 -21.32 -22.11
CA LEU A 137 -2.79 -20.08 -21.77
C LEU A 137 -2.84 -19.85 -20.26
N GLY A 138 -1.76 -19.37 -19.69
CA GLY A 138 -1.67 -18.93 -18.30
C GLY A 138 -0.91 -17.61 -18.16
N VAL A 139 -1.07 -16.98 -17.02
CA VAL A 139 -0.33 -15.79 -16.60
C VAL A 139 0.13 -15.95 -15.18
N GLN A 140 1.32 -15.47 -14.86
CA GLN A 140 1.81 -15.43 -13.48
C GLN A 140 2.52 -14.12 -13.19
N LEU A 141 2.54 -13.75 -11.91
CA LEU A 141 3.34 -12.64 -11.42
C LEU A 141 4.82 -12.87 -11.76
N PHE A 142 5.49 -11.79 -12.11
CA PHE A 142 6.92 -11.76 -12.38
C PHE A 142 7.65 -10.89 -11.36
N PHE A 143 8.98 -11.01 -11.30
CA PHE A 143 9.79 -10.23 -10.37
C PHE A 143 9.81 -8.75 -10.76
N ASP A 144 9.58 -7.86 -9.80
CA ASP A 144 9.54 -6.41 -10.05
C ASP A 144 10.96 -5.79 -10.02
N GLU A 145 11.71 -5.98 -11.10
CA GLU A 145 13.02 -5.33 -11.27
C GLU A 145 12.92 -3.81 -11.43
N THR A 146 11.79 -3.32 -11.92
CA THR A 146 11.63 -1.89 -12.25
C THR A 146 11.65 -1.03 -11.01
N SER A 147 10.92 -1.40 -9.97
CA SER A 147 10.92 -0.66 -8.69
C SER A 147 12.31 -0.63 -8.06
N TYR A 148 13.03 -1.74 -8.08
CA TYR A 148 14.41 -1.78 -7.57
C TYR A 148 15.35 -0.89 -8.38
N ARG A 149 15.28 -0.94 -9.71
CA ARG A 149 16.08 -0.07 -10.57
C ARG A 149 15.84 1.40 -10.27
N LEU A 150 14.59 1.82 -10.11
CA LEU A 150 14.24 3.20 -9.78
C LEU A 150 14.77 3.62 -8.40
N MET A 151 14.75 2.72 -7.42
CA MET A 151 15.32 2.97 -6.09
C MET A 151 16.85 3.10 -6.15
N PHE A 152 17.55 2.23 -6.89
CA PHE A 152 19.00 2.34 -7.11
C PHE A 152 19.37 3.64 -7.81
N GLU A 153 18.68 4.00 -8.90
CA GLU A 153 18.90 5.26 -9.61
C GLU A 153 18.67 6.48 -8.71
N ALA A 154 17.67 6.43 -7.84
CA ALA A 154 17.40 7.50 -6.90
C ALA A 154 18.51 7.64 -5.87
N LEU A 155 18.97 6.53 -5.28
CA LEU A 155 20.08 6.54 -4.33
C LEU A 155 21.38 7.02 -4.98
N ASP A 156 21.70 6.55 -6.18
CA ASP A 156 22.91 6.96 -6.91
C ASP A 156 22.91 8.48 -7.20
N ARG A 157 21.75 9.02 -7.58
CA ARG A 157 21.59 10.47 -7.79
C ARG A 157 21.73 11.28 -6.50
N VAL A 158 21.16 10.80 -5.39
CA VAL A 158 21.27 11.48 -4.10
C VAL A 158 22.70 11.43 -3.57
N ILE A 159 23.36 10.27 -3.68
CA ILE A 159 24.77 10.09 -3.28
C ILE A 159 25.68 11.00 -4.10
N GLY A 160 25.43 11.10 -5.41
CA GLY A 160 26.21 11.92 -6.33
C GLY A 160 25.88 13.42 -6.32
N ALA A 161 24.79 13.83 -5.64
CA ALA A 161 24.35 15.21 -5.61
C ALA A 161 25.38 16.12 -4.91
N ARG A 162 25.68 17.29 -5.53
CA ARG A 162 26.59 18.30 -5.00
C ARG A 162 26.04 19.70 -5.28
N ASP A 163 26.22 20.59 -4.34
CA ASP A 163 25.94 22.04 -4.47
C ASP A 163 24.52 22.37 -4.99
N ASN A 164 23.54 21.53 -4.65
CA ASN A 164 22.15 21.72 -5.05
C ASN A 164 21.19 21.38 -3.90
N ARG A 165 19.90 21.66 -4.10
CA ARG A 165 18.86 21.44 -3.08
C ARG A 165 18.78 19.96 -2.64
N LEU A 166 18.97 19.01 -3.54
CA LEU A 166 18.95 17.59 -3.20
C LEU A 166 20.10 17.20 -2.25
N ALA A 167 21.30 17.71 -2.51
CA ALA A 167 22.46 17.53 -1.61
C ALA A 167 22.20 18.15 -0.24
N TYR A 168 21.63 19.35 -0.21
CA TYR A 168 21.27 20.03 1.04
C TYR A 168 20.26 19.21 1.86
N LEU A 169 19.16 18.74 1.25
CA LEU A 169 18.15 17.92 1.94
C LEU A 169 18.76 16.60 2.44
N ARG A 170 19.58 15.93 1.63
CA ARG A 170 20.33 14.75 2.05
C ARG A 170 21.09 15.00 3.34
N ASP A 171 21.94 16.01 3.33
CA ASP A 171 22.84 16.32 4.45
C ASP A 171 22.04 16.79 5.68
N LEU A 172 20.97 17.54 5.46
CA LEU A 172 20.05 17.95 6.51
C LEU A 172 19.40 16.74 7.20
N PHE A 173 18.86 15.78 6.46
CA PHE A 173 18.15 14.62 7.02
C PHE A 173 19.07 13.68 7.81
N TYR A 174 20.35 13.68 7.50
CA TYR A 174 21.35 12.85 8.17
C TYR A 174 22.16 13.58 9.27
N SER A 175 21.89 14.85 9.52
CA SER A 175 22.59 15.65 10.52
C SER A 175 21.69 16.10 11.66
N GLY A 176 22.30 16.62 12.72
CA GLY A 176 21.61 17.32 13.81
C GLY A 176 21.31 18.79 13.52
N VAL A 177 21.66 19.30 12.33
CA VAL A 177 21.39 20.70 11.94
C VAL A 177 19.90 20.97 11.94
N PRO A 178 19.41 22.03 12.60
CA PRO A 178 17.98 22.39 12.59
C PRO A 178 17.48 22.66 11.18
N ALA A 179 16.24 22.21 10.88
CA ALA A 179 15.58 22.57 9.65
C ALA A 179 15.15 24.04 9.68
N ALA A 180 15.19 24.70 8.52
CA ALA A 180 14.80 26.10 8.41
C ALA A 180 13.28 26.27 8.42
N GLU A 181 12.82 27.34 9.05
CA GLU A 181 11.41 27.70 9.13
C GLU A 181 11.16 29.16 8.69
N LEU A 182 9.94 29.42 8.23
CA LEU A 182 9.41 30.75 8.03
C LEU A 182 8.78 31.26 9.32
N SER A 183 8.86 32.56 9.58
CA SER A 183 8.19 33.20 10.71
C SER A 183 6.94 33.94 10.24
N PHE A 184 5.76 33.52 10.71
CA PHE A 184 4.50 34.21 10.55
C PHE A 184 3.53 33.84 11.68
N ALA A 185 2.49 34.67 11.87
CA ALA A 185 1.46 34.40 12.88
C ALA A 185 0.69 33.12 12.55
N PRO A 186 0.37 32.27 13.55
CA PRO A 186 -0.42 31.09 13.34
C PRO A 186 -1.78 31.39 12.70
N ILE A 187 -2.18 30.55 11.76
CA ILE A 187 -3.51 30.61 11.15
C ILE A 187 -4.46 29.73 11.97
N SER A 188 -5.66 30.24 12.25
CA SER A 188 -6.70 29.52 12.95
C SER A 188 -7.60 28.77 11.96
N PHE A 189 -7.93 27.52 12.33
CA PHE A 189 -8.82 26.63 11.59
C PHE A 189 -9.90 26.11 12.55
N PRO A 190 -11.08 26.76 12.65
CA PRO A 190 -12.11 26.42 13.64
C PRO A 190 -12.63 24.98 13.56
N TRP A 191 -12.47 24.31 12.40
CA TRP A 191 -12.89 22.93 12.17
C TRP A 191 -11.81 21.89 12.48
N LEU A 192 -10.62 22.31 12.87
CA LEU A 192 -9.53 21.44 13.28
C LEU A 192 -9.33 21.52 14.80
N ASN A 193 -8.95 20.42 15.43
CA ASN A 193 -8.52 20.43 16.80
C ASN A 193 -7.13 21.11 16.95
N ARG A 194 -6.73 21.40 18.17
CA ARG A 194 -5.48 22.14 18.46
C ARG A 194 -4.24 21.49 17.84
N ALA A 195 -4.09 20.15 17.98
CA ALA A 195 -2.92 19.44 17.43
C ALA A 195 -2.92 19.44 15.90
N GLN A 196 -4.08 19.29 15.27
CA GLN A 196 -4.23 19.39 13.82
C GLN A 196 -3.91 20.80 13.30
N GLN A 197 -4.38 21.85 13.96
CA GLN A 197 -4.04 23.24 13.63
C GLN A 197 -2.53 23.50 13.75
N GLU A 198 -1.91 23.01 14.81
CA GLU A 198 -0.46 23.11 15.01
C GLU A 198 0.30 22.39 13.89
N ALA A 199 -0.13 21.19 13.50
CA ALA A 199 0.47 20.43 12.40
C ALA A 199 0.38 21.18 11.06
N VAL A 200 -0.79 21.74 10.71
CA VAL A 200 -0.95 22.55 9.48
C VAL A 200 -0.04 23.77 9.54
N ASN A 201 -0.03 24.52 10.63
CA ASN A 201 0.84 25.70 10.76
C ASN A 201 2.33 25.34 10.65
N LYS A 202 2.75 24.21 11.24
CA LYS A 202 4.13 23.74 11.14
C LYS A 202 4.51 23.38 9.70
N VAL A 203 3.63 22.69 8.97
CA VAL A 203 3.80 22.42 7.53
C VAL A 203 3.98 23.72 6.75
N LEU A 204 3.15 24.73 7.00
CA LEU A 204 3.22 26.02 6.30
C LEU A 204 4.51 26.80 6.60
N ARG A 205 5.05 26.68 7.82
CA ARG A 205 6.30 27.33 8.23
C ARG A 205 7.54 26.61 7.74
N ALA A 206 7.47 25.30 7.50
CA ALA A 206 8.64 24.52 7.09
C ALA A 206 9.20 25.00 5.75
N LYS A 207 10.49 25.34 5.71
CA LYS A 207 11.24 25.55 4.46
C LYS A 207 11.83 24.27 3.91
N ASP A 208 12.14 23.32 4.77
CA ASP A 208 12.87 22.11 4.43
C ASP A 208 12.02 20.86 4.61
N VAL A 209 11.56 20.59 5.83
CA VAL A 209 10.84 19.38 6.20
C VAL A 209 9.89 19.63 7.36
N ALA A 210 8.72 18.99 7.29
CA ALA A 210 7.79 18.84 8.41
C ALA A 210 7.28 17.41 8.46
N ILE A 211 6.94 16.93 9.66
CA ILE A 211 6.38 15.60 9.88
C ILE A 211 5.06 15.72 10.63
N VAL A 212 4.01 15.18 10.03
CA VAL A 212 2.71 14.97 10.68
C VAL A 212 2.67 13.52 11.17
N HIS A 213 2.92 13.33 12.46
CA HIS A 213 2.83 12.02 13.10
C HIS A 213 1.38 11.79 13.53
N GLY A 214 0.69 10.91 12.83
CA GLY A 214 -0.74 10.64 13.01
C GLY A 214 -1.01 9.22 13.49
N PRO A 215 -1.11 9.00 14.82
CA PRO A 215 -1.62 7.76 15.39
C PRO A 215 -2.98 7.35 14.80
N PRO A 216 -3.40 6.09 14.99
CA PRO A 216 -4.66 5.59 14.44
C PRO A 216 -5.86 6.45 14.86
N GLY A 217 -6.71 6.82 13.90
CA GLY A 217 -7.94 7.54 14.14
C GLY A 217 -7.81 9.04 14.46
N THR A 218 -6.60 9.63 14.39
CA THR A 218 -6.36 11.04 14.77
C THR A 218 -6.65 12.05 13.65
N GLY A 219 -7.20 11.62 12.52
CA GLY A 219 -7.51 12.52 11.42
C GLY A 219 -6.29 12.98 10.62
N LYS A 220 -5.24 12.13 10.53
CA LYS A 220 -4.02 12.41 9.74
C LYS A 220 -4.35 12.87 8.31
N THR A 221 -5.22 12.16 7.61
CA THR A 221 -5.59 12.50 6.22
C THR A 221 -6.32 13.84 6.15
N THR A 222 -7.24 14.12 7.06
CA THR A 222 -7.93 15.42 7.14
C THR A 222 -6.95 16.56 7.36
N THR A 223 -6.00 16.39 8.28
CA THR A 223 -4.94 17.36 8.57
C THR A 223 -4.06 17.59 7.35
N LEU A 224 -3.67 16.50 6.66
CA LEU A 224 -2.82 16.58 5.48
C LEU A 224 -3.53 17.28 4.30
N VAL A 225 -4.82 17.00 4.09
CA VAL A 225 -5.64 17.67 3.06
C VAL A 225 -5.72 19.16 3.30
N GLU A 226 -5.95 19.60 4.56
CA GLU A 226 -5.94 21.03 4.90
C GLU A 226 -4.55 21.66 4.72
N ALA A 227 -3.49 20.96 5.10
CA ALA A 227 -2.12 21.44 4.88
C ALA A 227 -1.81 21.61 3.37
N ILE A 228 -2.27 20.68 2.53
CA ILE A 228 -2.15 20.77 1.07
C ILE A 228 -2.96 21.94 0.53
N TYR A 229 -4.22 22.07 0.97
CA TYR A 229 -5.10 23.18 0.56
C TYR A 229 -4.46 24.54 0.86
N GLU A 230 -3.98 24.75 2.08
CA GLU A 230 -3.32 26.00 2.48
C GLU A 230 -1.97 26.21 1.79
N THR A 231 -1.22 25.14 1.48
CA THR A 231 0.00 25.23 0.69
C THR A 231 -0.30 25.72 -0.73
N LEU A 232 -1.38 25.25 -1.35
CA LEU A 232 -1.81 25.65 -2.70
C LEU A 232 -2.29 27.12 -2.79
N ARG A 233 -2.56 27.78 -1.67
CA ARG A 233 -2.78 29.22 -1.64
C ARG A 233 -1.48 30.04 -1.84
N ARG A 234 -0.32 29.38 -1.71
CA ARG A 234 1.02 29.97 -1.81
C ARG A 234 1.84 29.40 -2.97
N GLU A 235 1.50 28.21 -3.42
CA GLU A 235 2.15 27.50 -4.51
C GLU A 235 1.14 27.13 -5.59
N SER A 236 1.56 27.19 -6.86
CA SER A 236 0.68 26.88 -7.99
C SER A 236 0.30 25.41 -8.06
N GLN A 237 1.21 24.53 -7.65
CA GLN A 237 1.07 23.09 -7.78
C GLN A 237 1.95 22.36 -6.76
N VAL A 238 1.47 21.23 -6.25
CA VAL A 238 2.23 20.34 -5.34
C VAL A 238 2.23 18.90 -5.85
N LEU A 239 3.23 18.12 -5.43
CA LEU A 239 3.30 16.68 -5.64
C LEU A 239 2.85 15.94 -4.38
N VAL A 240 1.94 14.99 -4.52
CA VAL A 240 1.44 14.12 -3.44
C VAL A 240 1.74 12.68 -3.78
N CYS A 241 2.48 11.99 -2.92
CA CYS A 241 2.86 10.60 -3.11
C CYS A 241 2.49 9.73 -1.91
N ALA A 242 2.33 8.44 -2.17
CA ALA A 242 2.28 7.41 -1.15
C ALA A 242 2.93 6.11 -1.67
N GLN A 243 3.18 5.16 -0.76
CA GLN A 243 3.78 3.87 -1.14
C GLN A 243 2.82 3.02 -1.99
N SER A 244 1.54 2.96 -1.63
CA SER A 244 0.55 2.12 -2.30
C SER A 244 -0.43 2.93 -3.16
N ASN A 245 -0.96 2.30 -4.21
CA ASN A 245 -2.02 2.89 -5.03
C ASN A 245 -3.27 3.22 -4.19
N MET A 246 -3.63 2.35 -3.25
CA MET A 246 -4.79 2.55 -2.38
C MET A 246 -4.66 3.82 -1.52
N ALA A 247 -3.47 4.08 -0.98
CA ALA A 247 -3.24 5.30 -0.20
C ALA A 247 -3.29 6.56 -1.07
N VAL A 248 -2.73 6.50 -2.29
CA VAL A 248 -2.81 7.62 -3.25
C VAL A 248 -4.26 7.89 -3.66
N ASP A 249 -5.03 6.83 -3.93
CA ASP A 249 -6.43 6.95 -4.31
C ASP A 249 -7.26 7.57 -3.19
N TRP A 250 -7.05 7.11 -1.95
CA TRP A 250 -7.75 7.63 -0.78
C TRP A 250 -7.49 9.12 -0.54
N ILE A 251 -6.23 9.55 -0.58
CA ILE A 251 -5.92 10.97 -0.38
C ILE A 251 -6.42 11.82 -1.57
N SER A 252 -6.36 11.29 -2.80
CA SER A 252 -6.86 11.96 -4.00
C SER A 252 -8.37 12.22 -3.91
N GLU A 253 -9.15 11.24 -3.46
CA GLU A 253 -10.60 11.42 -3.24
C GLU A 253 -10.89 12.52 -2.23
N ARG A 254 -10.15 12.56 -1.10
CA ARG A 254 -10.31 13.57 -0.08
C ARG A 254 -9.93 14.98 -0.57
N LEU A 255 -8.91 15.08 -1.40
CA LEU A 255 -8.53 16.35 -2.03
C LEU A 255 -9.60 16.84 -3.02
N VAL A 256 -10.17 15.94 -3.82
CA VAL A 256 -11.29 16.27 -4.72
C VAL A 256 -12.53 16.69 -3.92
N ASP A 257 -12.86 16.01 -2.82
CA ASP A 257 -13.95 16.41 -1.92
C ASP A 257 -13.74 17.80 -1.32
N ARG A 258 -12.49 18.19 -1.12
CA ARG A 258 -12.13 19.55 -0.66
C ARG A 258 -12.16 20.60 -1.77
N GLY A 259 -12.50 20.20 -3.01
CA GLY A 259 -12.58 21.08 -4.18
C GLY A 259 -11.23 21.35 -4.84
N ILE A 260 -10.22 20.51 -4.64
CA ILE A 260 -8.89 20.65 -5.23
C ILE A 260 -8.84 19.86 -6.54
N SER A 261 -8.33 20.48 -7.60
CA SER A 261 -8.08 19.79 -8.87
C SER A 261 -6.89 18.86 -8.76
N VAL A 262 -7.13 17.55 -8.87
CA VAL A 262 -6.14 16.49 -8.80
C VAL A 262 -5.92 15.86 -10.17
N LEU A 263 -4.68 15.59 -10.53
CA LEU A 263 -4.31 14.72 -11.65
C LEU A 263 -3.57 13.49 -11.11
N ARG A 264 -4.25 12.34 -11.12
CA ARG A 264 -3.73 11.06 -10.64
C ARG A 264 -2.95 10.37 -11.74
N ILE A 265 -1.65 10.21 -11.56
CA ILE A 265 -0.77 9.47 -12.47
C ILE A 265 -0.79 7.99 -12.09
N GLY A 266 -1.09 7.14 -13.05
CA GLY A 266 -1.31 5.71 -12.88
C GLY A 266 -2.80 5.37 -12.67
N ASN A 267 -3.14 4.09 -12.69
CA ASN A 267 -4.53 3.65 -12.58
C ASN A 267 -4.94 3.45 -11.13
N PRO A 268 -6.19 3.76 -10.78
CA PRO A 268 -6.72 3.54 -9.44
C PRO A 268 -6.92 2.05 -9.15
N THR A 269 -6.84 1.67 -7.87
CA THR A 269 -7.09 0.29 -7.40
C THR A 269 -8.55 -0.13 -7.53
N LYS A 270 -9.46 0.84 -7.41
CA LYS A 270 -10.90 0.63 -7.60
C LYS A 270 -11.40 1.59 -8.66
N VAL A 271 -12.23 1.09 -9.55
CA VAL A 271 -12.82 1.89 -10.62
C VAL A 271 -14.22 2.31 -10.20
N ASN A 272 -14.37 3.59 -9.89
CA ASN A 272 -15.67 4.25 -9.79
C ASN A 272 -15.64 5.54 -10.60
N ASP A 273 -16.80 6.08 -10.92
CA ASP A 273 -16.92 7.26 -11.78
C ASP A 273 -16.17 8.49 -11.23
N LYS A 274 -16.17 8.64 -9.90
CA LYS A 274 -15.46 9.72 -9.22
C LYS A 274 -13.95 9.61 -9.42
N MET A 275 -13.37 8.42 -9.21
CA MET A 275 -11.94 8.18 -9.38
C MET A 275 -11.50 8.35 -10.83
N LEU A 276 -12.31 7.86 -11.77
CA LEU A 276 -12.05 8.01 -13.19
C LEU A 276 -11.97 9.47 -13.62
N SER A 277 -12.75 10.36 -12.99
CA SER A 277 -12.81 11.79 -13.35
C SER A 277 -11.49 12.54 -13.14
N PHE A 278 -10.62 12.07 -12.25
CA PHE A 278 -9.32 12.73 -11.95
C PHE A 278 -8.09 11.89 -12.33
N THR A 279 -8.26 10.72 -12.96
CA THR A 279 -7.14 9.96 -13.50
C THR A 279 -6.62 10.58 -14.80
N TYR A 280 -5.28 10.55 -14.97
CA TYR A 280 -4.63 11.07 -16.16
C TYR A 280 -5.19 10.43 -17.44
N GLU A 281 -5.32 9.11 -17.48
CA GLU A 281 -5.80 8.39 -18.67
C GLU A 281 -7.18 8.84 -19.11
N ARG A 282 -8.15 8.95 -18.17
CA ARG A 282 -9.52 9.39 -18.49
C ARG A 282 -9.60 10.85 -18.88
N ARG A 283 -8.85 11.72 -18.21
CA ARG A 283 -8.79 13.13 -18.58
C ARG A 283 -8.12 13.32 -19.94
N PHE A 284 -7.12 12.50 -20.26
CA PHE A 284 -6.48 12.49 -21.55
C PHE A 284 -7.46 12.08 -22.67
N GLU A 285 -8.24 11.01 -22.45
CA GLU A 285 -9.29 10.57 -23.38
C GLU A 285 -10.43 11.60 -23.55
N ALA A 286 -10.80 12.28 -22.49
CA ALA A 286 -11.88 13.27 -22.50
C ALA A 286 -11.47 14.61 -23.13
N HIS A 287 -10.19 14.80 -23.46
CA HIS A 287 -9.71 16.05 -24.02
C HIS A 287 -10.23 16.27 -25.44
N PRO A 288 -10.65 17.51 -25.81
CA PRO A 288 -11.20 17.81 -27.15
C PRO A 288 -10.29 17.42 -28.33
N ASP A 289 -8.98 17.49 -28.16
CA ASP A 289 -8.01 17.12 -29.20
C ASP A 289 -7.76 15.60 -29.29
N TYR A 290 -8.23 14.80 -28.32
CA TYR A 290 -7.97 13.37 -28.29
C TYR A 290 -8.53 12.61 -29.51
N PRO A 291 -9.75 12.85 -30.02
CA PRO A 291 -10.26 12.14 -31.21
C PRO A 291 -9.36 12.35 -32.44
N GLN A 292 -8.80 13.54 -32.61
CA GLN A 292 -7.85 13.82 -33.68
C GLN A 292 -6.55 13.06 -33.50
N LEU A 293 -6.00 13.07 -32.28
CA LEU A 293 -4.79 12.31 -31.92
C LEU A 293 -4.99 10.81 -32.15
N TRP A 294 -6.12 10.28 -31.73
CA TRP A 294 -6.47 8.87 -31.91
C TRP A 294 -6.53 8.48 -33.39
N SER A 295 -7.20 9.30 -34.23
CA SER A 295 -7.27 9.08 -35.67
C SER A 295 -5.89 9.06 -36.33
N ILE A 296 -5.00 9.97 -35.93
CA ILE A 296 -3.62 10.03 -36.42
C ILE A 296 -2.84 8.77 -35.98
N ARG A 297 -2.97 8.34 -34.73
CA ARG A 297 -2.34 7.11 -34.23
C ARG A 297 -2.82 5.88 -34.98
N GLN A 298 -4.12 5.79 -35.31
CA GLN A 298 -4.66 4.73 -36.18
C GLN A 298 -4.06 4.79 -37.58
N ALA A 299 -3.95 5.97 -38.20
CA ALA A 299 -3.33 6.14 -39.49
C ALA A 299 -1.85 5.71 -39.51
N ILE A 300 -1.10 6.05 -38.46
CA ILE A 300 0.29 5.60 -38.27
C ILE A 300 0.38 4.07 -38.22
N ARG A 301 -0.51 3.41 -37.42
CA ARG A 301 -0.55 1.94 -37.32
C ARG A 301 -0.87 1.29 -38.66
N LYS A 302 -1.90 1.79 -39.36
CA LYS A 302 -2.28 1.31 -40.68
C LYS A 302 -1.13 1.43 -41.67
N LEU A 303 -0.47 2.59 -41.71
CA LEU A 303 0.67 2.86 -42.60
C LEU A 303 1.87 1.93 -42.29
N ARG A 304 2.11 1.56 -41.03
CA ARG A 304 3.13 0.59 -40.63
C ARG A 304 2.81 -0.84 -41.08
N GLN A 305 1.54 -1.23 -41.15
CA GLN A 305 1.08 -2.56 -41.56
C GLN A 305 1.08 -2.73 -43.10
N GLU A 306 1.03 -1.62 -43.86
CA GLU A 306 1.09 -1.69 -45.30
C GLU A 306 2.44 -2.22 -45.77
N ARG A 307 2.43 -3.36 -46.47
CA ARG A 307 3.64 -4.03 -47.04
C ARG A 307 4.18 -3.34 -48.30
N LYS A 308 3.71 -2.15 -48.64
CA LYS A 308 4.15 -1.39 -49.80
C LYS A 308 5.63 -0.95 -49.68
N ARG A 309 6.29 -0.75 -50.83
CA ARG A 309 7.65 -0.23 -50.88
C ARG A 309 7.72 1.09 -50.11
N ARG A 310 8.58 1.15 -49.12
CA ARG A 310 8.80 2.33 -48.26
C ARG A 310 9.64 3.33 -49.04
N ASP A 311 8.97 4.14 -49.87
CA ASP A 311 9.57 5.21 -50.64
C ASP A 311 9.67 6.53 -49.85
N ASN A 312 10.22 7.57 -50.47
CA ASN A 312 10.35 8.88 -49.85
C ASN A 312 8.99 9.50 -49.47
N GLY A 313 7.93 9.24 -50.25
CA GLY A 313 6.57 9.71 -49.97
C GLY A 313 6.00 9.06 -48.71
N TRP A 314 6.27 7.77 -48.52
CA TRP A 314 5.88 7.05 -47.31
C TRP A 314 6.56 7.63 -46.05
N HIS A 315 7.89 7.90 -46.13
CA HIS A 315 8.65 8.47 -45.02
C HIS A 315 8.15 9.88 -44.67
N GLN A 316 7.98 10.74 -45.68
CA GLN A 316 7.44 12.10 -45.43
C GLN A 316 6.04 12.07 -44.81
N LYS A 317 5.15 11.19 -45.26
CA LYS A 317 3.80 11.05 -44.68
C LYS A 317 3.87 10.54 -43.24
N MET A 318 4.72 9.55 -42.98
CA MET A 318 4.94 8.99 -41.64
C MET A 318 5.45 10.08 -40.67
N ASP A 319 6.44 10.85 -41.10
CA ASP A 319 7.05 11.90 -40.27
C ASP A 319 6.07 13.04 -39.97
N ARG A 320 5.25 13.45 -40.96
CA ARG A 320 4.18 14.45 -40.74
C ARG A 320 3.15 13.96 -39.71
N LEU A 321 2.71 12.70 -39.83
CA LEU A 321 1.75 12.13 -38.88
C LEU A 321 2.34 12.02 -37.48
N LYS A 322 3.58 11.56 -37.35
CA LYS A 322 4.27 11.48 -36.05
C LYS A 322 4.43 12.86 -35.42
N SER A 323 4.91 13.87 -36.19
CA SER A 323 5.08 15.23 -35.68
C SER A 323 3.75 15.81 -35.18
N ARG A 324 2.67 15.61 -35.95
CA ARG A 324 1.34 16.10 -35.55
C ARG A 324 0.80 15.37 -34.31
N ALA A 325 1.05 14.04 -34.18
CA ALA A 325 0.67 13.29 -32.99
C ALA A 325 1.41 13.80 -31.75
N VAL A 326 2.71 14.05 -31.84
CA VAL A 326 3.53 14.61 -30.76
C VAL A 326 3.04 16.01 -30.36
N GLU A 327 2.74 16.87 -31.33
CA GLU A 327 2.22 18.21 -31.05
C GLU A 327 0.89 18.17 -30.26
N LEU A 328 -0.06 17.32 -30.69
CA LEU A 328 -1.35 17.17 -30.01
C LEU A 328 -1.16 16.57 -28.60
N GLU A 329 -0.30 15.58 -28.45
CA GLU A 329 0.00 14.96 -27.16
C GLU A 329 0.63 15.96 -26.19
N LEU A 330 1.56 16.78 -26.65
CA LEU A 330 2.17 17.85 -25.86
C LEU A 330 1.13 18.91 -25.44
N ARG A 331 0.21 19.28 -26.35
CA ARG A 331 -0.87 20.23 -26.05
C ARG A 331 -1.80 19.68 -24.97
N ILE A 332 -2.28 18.43 -25.12
CA ILE A 332 -3.13 17.79 -24.13
C ILE A 332 -2.41 17.74 -22.78
N ASN A 333 -1.17 17.26 -22.73
CA ASN A 333 -0.39 17.19 -21.52
C ASN A 333 -0.20 18.56 -20.86
N SER A 334 0.18 19.57 -21.62
CA SER A 334 0.37 20.93 -21.12
C SER A 334 -0.91 21.48 -20.46
N GLN A 335 -2.07 21.22 -21.06
CA GLN A 335 -3.34 21.64 -20.49
C GLN A 335 -3.69 20.87 -19.22
N LEU A 336 -3.62 19.53 -19.24
CA LEU A 336 -3.95 18.69 -18.09
C LEU A 336 -3.06 19.01 -16.87
N PHE A 337 -1.76 19.16 -17.09
CA PHE A 337 -0.83 19.52 -16.03
C PHE A 337 -0.98 20.97 -15.57
N GLY A 338 -1.33 21.88 -16.47
CA GLY A 338 -1.57 23.30 -16.13
C GLY A 338 -2.83 23.53 -15.30
N GLU A 339 -3.88 22.72 -15.50
CA GLU A 339 -5.14 22.80 -14.76
C GLU A 339 -5.06 22.12 -13.38
N ALA A 340 -4.19 21.13 -13.21
CA ALA A 340 -4.07 20.40 -11.98
C ALA A 340 -3.34 21.21 -10.90
N LYS A 341 -3.90 21.26 -9.70
CA LYS A 341 -3.25 21.82 -8.51
C LYS A 341 -2.42 20.78 -7.76
N VAL A 342 -2.86 19.54 -7.80
CA VAL A 342 -2.16 18.41 -7.19
C VAL A 342 -1.86 17.38 -8.27
N ILE A 343 -0.60 17.00 -8.36
CA ILE A 343 -0.18 15.78 -9.06
C ILE A 343 -0.06 14.68 -8.03
N ALA A 344 -0.83 13.60 -8.19
CA ALA A 344 -0.85 12.47 -7.26
C ALA A 344 -0.30 11.20 -7.92
N SER A 345 0.61 10.50 -7.26
CA SER A 345 1.18 9.24 -7.75
C SER A 345 1.72 8.37 -6.62
N THR A 346 2.03 7.10 -6.91
CA THR A 346 2.88 6.32 -6.01
C THR A 346 4.31 6.89 -6.02
N LEU A 347 5.13 6.54 -5.02
CA LEU A 347 6.54 6.95 -4.99
C LEU A 347 7.28 6.51 -6.27
N THR A 348 7.12 5.26 -6.68
CA THR A 348 7.68 4.76 -7.95
C THR A 348 7.04 5.41 -9.17
N GLY A 349 5.72 5.67 -9.12
CA GLY A 349 4.99 6.38 -10.17
C GLY A 349 5.47 7.81 -10.42
N SER A 350 6.08 8.45 -9.41
CA SER A 350 6.69 9.78 -9.56
C SER A 350 7.90 9.79 -10.51
N ALA A 351 8.44 8.60 -10.84
CA ALA A 351 9.48 8.45 -11.87
C ALA A 351 8.94 8.44 -13.30
N SER A 352 7.61 8.48 -13.49
CA SER A 352 6.98 8.49 -14.82
C SER A 352 7.60 9.55 -15.75
N HIS A 353 7.73 9.19 -17.02
CA HIS A 353 8.17 10.10 -18.07
C HIS A 353 7.26 11.33 -18.21
N LEU A 354 5.97 11.20 -17.86
CA LEU A 354 5.02 12.30 -17.83
C LEU A 354 5.46 13.44 -16.91
N LEU A 355 6.24 13.12 -15.87
CA LEU A 355 6.80 14.09 -14.92
C LEU A 355 8.25 14.49 -15.26
N SER A 356 8.75 14.10 -16.44
CA SER A 356 10.13 14.42 -16.83
C SER A 356 10.33 15.93 -16.87
N GLY A 357 11.40 16.43 -16.25
CA GLY A 357 11.71 17.87 -16.18
C GLY A 357 10.86 18.65 -15.18
N GLN A 358 9.77 18.12 -14.63
CA GLN A 358 8.94 18.84 -13.66
C GLN A 358 9.58 18.86 -12.27
N LYS A 359 9.47 20.02 -11.61
CA LYS A 359 9.89 20.28 -10.23
C LYS A 359 8.75 20.93 -9.47
N PHE A 360 8.67 20.61 -8.18
CA PHE A 360 7.62 21.08 -7.29
C PHE A 360 8.24 21.88 -6.12
N GLY A 361 7.54 22.88 -5.63
CA GLY A 361 7.91 23.56 -4.40
C GLY A 361 7.84 22.58 -3.22
N THR A 362 6.71 21.90 -3.09
CA THR A 362 6.43 20.97 -1.99
C THR A 362 6.05 19.58 -2.48
N LEU A 363 6.64 18.57 -1.84
CA LEU A 363 6.23 17.17 -1.91
C LEU A 363 5.58 16.77 -0.59
N PHE A 364 4.40 16.16 -0.67
CA PHE A 364 3.76 15.47 0.44
C PHE A 364 3.88 13.96 0.23
N ILE A 365 4.33 13.23 1.25
CA ILE A 365 4.36 11.77 1.24
C ILE A 365 3.45 11.27 2.36
N ASP A 366 2.32 10.67 1.99
CA ASP A 366 1.45 10.00 2.95
C ASP A 366 1.91 8.56 3.17
N GLU A 367 1.62 8.01 4.35
CA GLU A 367 2.09 6.69 4.79
C GLU A 367 3.62 6.52 4.67
N ALA A 368 4.38 7.58 4.98
CA ALA A 368 5.83 7.62 4.84
C ALA A 368 6.56 6.58 5.70
N ALA A 369 5.95 6.13 6.78
CA ALA A 369 6.51 5.09 7.65
C ALA A 369 6.44 3.67 7.04
N GLN A 370 5.74 3.48 5.91
CA GLN A 370 5.64 2.21 5.21
C GLN A 370 6.55 2.11 3.99
N ALA A 371 7.26 3.18 3.67
CA ALA A 371 8.12 3.26 2.50
C ALA A 371 9.59 3.05 2.86
N LEU A 372 10.28 2.24 2.06
CA LEU A 372 11.75 2.20 2.10
C LEU A 372 12.31 3.59 1.84
N GLU A 373 13.37 3.96 2.53
CA GLU A 373 14.04 5.26 2.32
C GLU A 373 14.39 5.50 0.85
N ALA A 374 14.89 4.48 0.15
CA ALA A 374 15.22 4.55 -1.27
C ALA A 374 14.02 4.93 -2.15
N ALA A 375 12.82 4.45 -1.83
CA ALA A 375 11.60 4.80 -2.53
C ALA A 375 11.21 6.27 -2.34
N CYS A 376 11.38 6.81 -1.12
CA CYS A 376 11.13 8.24 -0.85
C CYS A 376 12.02 9.14 -1.70
N TRP A 377 13.29 8.77 -1.89
CA TRP A 377 14.23 9.55 -2.70
C TRP A 377 13.84 9.64 -4.18
N ILE A 378 13.05 8.70 -4.70
CA ILE A 378 12.51 8.78 -6.08
C ILE A 378 11.68 10.06 -6.25
N ALA A 379 10.83 10.38 -5.27
CA ALA A 379 9.97 11.57 -5.30
C ALA A 379 10.71 12.83 -4.82
N ILE A 380 11.52 12.73 -3.75
CA ILE A 380 12.20 13.88 -3.11
C ILE A 380 13.09 14.64 -4.10
N ARG A 381 13.73 13.94 -5.05
CA ARG A 381 14.54 14.59 -6.08
C ARG A 381 13.79 15.61 -6.95
N ARG A 382 12.46 15.62 -6.88
CA ARG A 382 11.58 16.53 -7.64
C ARG A 382 11.11 17.74 -6.86
N ALA A 383 11.42 17.84 -5.57
CA ALA A 383 10.87 18.86 -4.70
C ALA A 383 11.93 19.69 -3.98
N SER A 384 11.53 20.90 -3.58
CA SER A 384 12.39 21.79 -2.79
C SER A 384 12.20 21.61 -1.30
N ARG A 385 11.01 21.18 -0.84
CA ARG A 385 10.73 20.81 0.54
C ARG A 385 9.85 19.57 0.62
N VAL A 386 9.86 18.89 1.77
CA VAL A 386 9.21 17.61 1.97
C VAL A 386 8.34 17.64 3.21
N VAL A 387 7.11 17.20 3.08
CA VAL A 387 6.20 16.96 4.19
C VAL A 387 5.93 15.45 4.25
N LEU A 388 6.29 14.84 5.36
CA LEU A 388 6.05 13.43 5.62
C LEU A 388 4.85 13.28 6.56
N ALA A 389 3.91 12.42 6.20
CA ALA A 389 2.82 12.04 7.08
C ALA A 389 2.81 10.52 7.25
N GLY A 390 2.58 10.05 8.47
CA GLY A 390 2.60 8.62 8.76
C GLY A 390 2.61 8.33 10.24
N ASP A 391 2.82 7.06 10.55
CA ASP A 391 2.94 6.59 11.92
C ASP A 391 3.99 5.47 11.98
N HIS A 392 5.16 5.77 12.50
CA HIS A 392 6.26 4.82 12.62
C HIS A 392 6.05 3.78 13.73
N CYS A 393 5.02 3.94 14.56
CA CYS A 393 4.57 2.95 15.53
C CYS A 393 3.58 1.93 14.93
N GLN A 394 3.26 2.07 13.63
CA GLN A 394 2.52 1.09 12.85
C GLN A 394 3.44 0.30 11.92
N LEU A 395 2.87 -0.43 10.93
CA LEU A 395 3.65 -1.34 10.09
C LEU A 395 4.81 -0.64 9.37
N PRO A 396 6.02 -1.24 9.43
CA PRO A 396 7.17 -0.79 8.66
C PRO A 396 7.08 -1.26 7.21
N PRO A 397 8.00 -0.81 6.33
CA PRO A 397 8.15 -1.39 5.02
C PRO A 397 8.50 -2.89 5.12
N THR A 398 8.00 -3.66 4.15
CA THR A 398 8.31 -5.10 4.09
C THR A 398 9.74 -5.31 3.60
N VAL A 399 10.56 -5.98 4.41
CA VAL A 399 11.91 -6.44 4.07
C VAL A 399 11.94 -7.95 4.29
N LYS A 400 12.27 -8.71 3.25
CA LYS A 400 12.24 -10.19 3.30
C LYS A 400 13.60 -10.79 3.67
N SER A 401 14.70 -10.15 3.29
CA SER A 401 16.03 -10.57 3.67
C SER A 401 16.30 -10.26 5.14
N ILE A 402 16.53 -11.31 5.94
CA ILE A 402 16.90 -11.17 7.35
C ILE A 402 18.20 -10.36 7.50
N ALA A 403 19.16 -10.55 6.60
CA ALA A 403 20.42 -9.83 6.61
C ALA A 403 20.22 -8.33 6.35
N ALA A 404 19.41 -7.97 5.35
CA ALA A 404 19.09 -6.59 5.04
C ALA A 404 18.29 -5.93 6.20
N LEU A 405 17.35 -6.66 6.79
CA LEU A 405 16.55 -6.18 7.92
C LEU A 405 17.44 -5.89 9.15
N LYS A 406 18.30 -6.83 9.52
CA LYS A 406 19.26 -6.66 10.63
C LYS A 406 20.26 -5.53 10.36
N GLY A 407 20.62 -5.30 9.09
CA GLY A 407 21.48 -4.19 8.67
C GLY A 407 20.81 -2.81 8.74
N GLY A 408 19.49 -2.75 8.95
CA GLY A 408 18.73 -1.51 9.09
C GLY A 408 18.02 -1.03 7.82
N LEU A 409 17.81 -1.88 6.81
CA LEU A 409 17.04 -1.51 5.61
C LEU A 409 15.59 -1.12 5.93
N GLY A 410 15.02 -1.71 6.99
CA GLY A 410 13.66 -1.40 7.44
C GLY A 410 13.51 -0.05 8.16
N THR A 411 14.60 0.65 8.48
CA THR A 411 14.55 1.99 9.08
C THR A 411 14.12 3.00 8.01
N THR A 412 12.97 3.61 8.19
CA THR A 412 12.41 4.55 7.22
C THR A 412 13.06 5.93 7.30
N LEU A 413 12.92 6.72 6.23
CA LEU A 413 13.35 8.12 6.24
C LEU A 413 12.62 8.92 7.33
N MET A 414 11.32 8.64 7.53
CA MET A 414 10.53 9.28 8.58
C MET A 414 11.10 8.99 9.99
N GLU A 415 11.36 7.73 10.33
CA GLU A 415 11.98 7.35 11.62
C GLU A 415 13.32 8.03 11.82
N ARG A 416 14.13 8.10 10.78
CA ARG A 416 15.45 8.75 10.82
C ARG A 416 15.34 10.24 11.13
N ILE A 417 14.41 10.94 10.52
CA ILE A 417 14.19 12.37 10.74
C ILE A 417 13.56 12.62 12.11
N VAL A 418 12.58 11.81 12.53
CA VAL A 418 11.96 11.88 13.86
C VAL A 418 13.03 11.80 14.95
N ALA A 419 13.93 10.83 14.86
CA ALA A 419 15.00 10.63 15.84
C ALA A 419 16.01 11.80 15.91
N ARG A 420 16.27 12.47 14.78
CA ARG A 420 17.28 13.54 14.70
C ARG A 420 16.73 14.95 14.85
N LYS A 421 15.46 15.14 14.51
CA LYS A 421 14.81 16.45 14.40
C LYS A 421 13.41 16.44 15.05
N PRO A 422 13.31 16.19 16.36
CA PRO A 422 12.02 16.17 17.03
C PRO A 422 11.25 17.49 16.88
N SER A 423 11.94 18.61 16.64
CA SER A 423 11.32 19.93 16.44
C SER A 423 10.46 20.03 15.18
N VAL A 424 10.70 19.22 14.12
CA VAL A 424 9.89 19.25 12.90
C VAL A 424 8.67 18.35 12.98
N VAL A 425 8.49 17.60 14.07
CA VAL A 425 7.41 16.62 14.26
C VAL A 425 6.25 17.25 15.01
N THR A 426 5.04 17.05 14.51
CA THR A 426 3.81 17.32 15.25
C THR A 426 3.04 16.01 15.42
N LEU A 427 2.84 15.61 16.69
CA LEU A 427 2.00 14.46 17.02
C LEU A 427 0.54 14.90 17.08
N LEU A 428 -0.34 14.20 16.37
CA LEU A 428 -1.79 14.35 16.51
C LEU A 428 -2.24 13.59 17.77
N THR A 429 -2.86 14.28 18.71
CA THR A 429 -3.10 13.76 20.08
C THR A 429 -4.53 13.33 20.35
N VAL A 430 -5.48 13.67 19.49
CA VAL A 430 -6.89 13.31 19.67
C VAL A 430 -7.32 12.33 18.58
N GLN A 431 -7.81 11.16 19.01
CA GLN A 431 -8.35 10.14 18.10
C GLN A 431 -9.88 10.10 18.12
N TYR A 432 -10.49 9.80 16.97
CA TYR A 432 -11.93 9.83 16.71
C TYR A 432 -12.49 8.47 16.27
N ARG A 433 -11.76 7.39 16.51
CA ARG A 433 -12.11 6.03 16.04
C ARG A 433 -12.58 5.14 17.17
N MET A 434 -11.76 4.98 18.19
CA MET A 434 -11.85 3.88 19.14
C MET A 434 -12.44 4.32 20.48
N ASN A 435 -13.13 3.37 21.12
CA ASN A 435 -13.37 3.43 22.56
C ASN A 435 -12.04 3.67 23.30
N GLU A 436 -12.07 4.46 24.36
CA GLU A 436 -10.88 4.84 25.12
C GLU A 436 -10.13 3.65 25.69
N GLN A 437 -10.85 2.64 26.21
CA GLN A 437 -10.20 1.45 26.78
C GLN A 437 -9.40 0.66 25.73
N ILE A 438 -9.85 0.65 24.47
CA ILE A 438 -9.09 0.02 23.38
C ILE A 438 -7.82 0.82 23.06
N MET A 439 -7.93 2.16 22.99
CA MET A 439 -6.80 3.00 22.61
C MET A 439 -5.79 3.22 23.74
N ARG A 440 -6.22 3.23 25.01
CA ARG A 440 -5.38 3.60 26.15
C ARG A 440 -4.11 2.78 26.26
N PHE A 441 -4.20 1.46 26.07
CA PHE A 441 -3.01 0.60 26.07
C PHE A 441 -2.02 0.99 24.97
N SER A 442 -2.49 1.15 23.73
CA SER A 442 -1.66 1.59 22.60
C SER A 442 -1.08 2.98 22.82
N SER A 443 -1.88 3.91 23.38
CA SER A 443 -1.41 5.25 23.72
C SER A 443 -0.23 5.21 24.70
N ASN A 444 -0.36 4.45 25.79
CA ASN A 444 0.68 4.36 26.81
C ASN A 444 1.94 3.68 26.28
N TRP A 445 1.81 2.59 25.51
CA TRP A 445 2.96 1.82 25.06
C TRP A 445 3.71 2.46 23.90
N PHE A 446 3.01 3.06 22.93
CA PHE A 446 3.61 3.53 21.66
C PHE A 446 3.69 5.04 21.54
N TYR A 447 2.89 5.80 22.30
CA TYR A 447 2.75 7.25 22.12
C TYR A 447 2.94 8.04 23.43
N ASP A 448 3.62 7.47 24.41
CA ASP A 448 3.93 8.08 25.71
C ASP A 448 2.68 8.58 26.46
N GLY A 449 1.53 7.93 26.29
CA GLY A 449 0.26 8.32 26.89
C GLY A 449 -0.35 9.62 26.34
N ARG A 450 0.17 10.14 25.23
CA ARG A 450 -0.24 11.47 24.69
C ARG A 450 -1.45 11.43 23.77
N VAL A 451 -1.95 10.26 23.41
CA VAL A 451 -3.13 10.13 22.53
C VAL A 451 -4.36 9.86 23.36
N GLU A 452 -5.35 10.73 23.23
CA GLU A 452 -6.60 10.70 23.96
C GLU A 452 -7.78 10.49 23.02
N SER A 453 -8.88 9.91 23.52
CA SER A 453 -10.10 9.73 22.76
C SER A 453 -10.96 11.00 22.80
N ALA A 454 -11.47 11.39 21.63
CA ALA A 454 -12.46 12.46 21.56
C ALA A 454 -13.72 12.11 22.36
N PRO A 455 -14.41 13.08 22.96
CA PRO A 455 -15.57 12.83 23.82
C PRO A 455 -16.65 11.95 23.16
N GLU A 456 -16.90 12.14 21.86
CA GLU A 456 -17.92 11.43 21.08
C GLU A 456 -17.64 9.95 20.87
N VAL A 457 -16.39 9.50 21.00
CA VAL A 457 -16.00 8.10 20.83
C VAL A 457 -15.52 7.44 22.12
N LYS A 458 -15.30 8.24 23.15
CA LYS A 458 -14.67 7.81 24.40
C LYS A 458 -15.32 6.59 25.02
N TYR A 459 -16.65 6.56 25.03
CA TYR A 459 -17.45 5.51 25.65
C TYR A 459 -18.30 4.72 24.66
N ARG A 460 -17.99 4.82 23.35
CA ARG A 460 -18.77 4.09 22.34
C ARG A 460 -18.63 2.59 22.54
N GLY A 461 -19.74 1.88 22.46
CA GLY A 461 -19.83 0.44 22.63
C GLY A 461 -21.04 -0.13 21.91
N ILE A 462 -21.11 -1.46 21.80
CA ILE A 462 -22.22 -2.16 21.16
C ILE A 462 -23.25 -2.60 22.20
N LEU A 463 -22.79 -3.18 23.28
CA LEU A 463 -23.64 -3.67 24.37
C LEU A 463 -23.40 -2.83 25.62
N ASP A 464 -24.47 -2.57 26.36
CA ASP A 464 -24.38 -1.89 27.65
C ASP A 464 -23.64 -2.76 28.65
N TYR A 465 -22.78 -2.13 29.45
CA TYR A 465 -21.97 -2.80 30.48
C TYR A 465 -21.02 -3.90 29.94
N ASP A 466 -20.72 -3.92 28.63
CA ASP A 466 -19.73 -4.83 28.05
C ASP A 466 -18.33 -4.21 28.11
N ASN A 467 -17.33 -5.06 28.38
CA ASN A 467 -15.94 -4.63 28.33
C ASN A 467 -15.48 -4.45 26.89
N PRO A 468 -15.02 -3.26 26.47
CA PRO A 468 -14.56 -3.02 25.12
C PRO A 468 -13.39 -3.91 24.70
N ILE A 469 -12.58 -4.39 25.64
CA ILE A 469 -11.44 -5.27 25.37
C ILE A 469 -11.53 -6.50 26.25
N THR A 470 -11.40 -7.71 25.62
CA THR A 470 -11.42 -9.00 26.31
C THR A 470 -10.34 -9.92 25.77
N TRP A 471 -9.81 -10.80 26.64
CA TRP A 471 -8.87 -11.84 26.26
C TRP A 471 -9.45 -13.21 26.64
N ILE A 472 -9.49 -14.13 25.67
CA ILE A 472 -9.87 -15.52 25.86
C ILE A 472 -8.59 -16.33 25.91
N ASP A 473 -8.27 -16.87 27.08
CA ASP A 473 -7.09 -17.68 27.27
C ASP A 473 -7.31 -19.10 26.72
N THR A 474 -6.38 -19.53 25.89
CA THR A 474 -6.39 -20.88 25.29
C THR A 474 -5.36 -21.82 25.92
N SER A 475 -4.68 -21.44 27.00
CA SER A 475 -3.60 -22.21 27.61
C SER A 475 -4.02 -23.61 28.05
N GLU A 476 -5.23 -23.75 28.59
CA GLU A 476 -5.77 -25.03 29.09
C GLU A 476 -6.71 -25.74 28.12
N SER A 477 -6.96 -25.15 26.94
CA SER A 477 -7.91 -25.69 25.95
C SER A 477 -7.36 -26.85 25.10
N GLY A 478 -6.10 -27.21 25.27
CA GLY A 478 -5.41 -28.14 24.37
C GLY A 478 -5.04 -27.55 23.02
N ALA A 479 -5.20 -26.24 22.84
CA ALA A 479 -4.84 -25.54 21.63
C ALA A 479 -3.33 -25.56 21.40
N LYS A 480 -2.89 -26.25 20.35
CA LYS A 480 -1.48 -26.34 19.95
C LYS A 480 -1.27 -25.78 18.56
N GLU A 481 -0.16 -25.10 18.38
CA GLU A 481 0.24 -24.64 17.05
C GLU A 481 0.77 -25.82 16.22
N GLU A 482 0.40 -25.85 14.95
CA GLU A 482 0.84 -26.83 13.97
C GLU A 482 1.53 -26.15 12.79
N PHE A 483 2.58 -26.78 12.26
CA PHE A 483 3.17 -26.36 10.99
C PHE A 483 2.34 -26.84 9.80
N VAL A 484 2.14 -26.02 8.79
CA VAL A 484 1.44 -26.37 7.56
C VAL A 484 2.33 -26.11 6.36
N GLY A 485 2.65 -27.20 5.63
CA GLY A 485 3.46 -27.16 4.41
C GLY A 485 4.93 -26.85 4.64
N GLU A 486 5.69 -26.82 3.55
CA GLU A 486 7.14 -26.55 3.56
C GLU A 486 7.52 -25.09 3.88
N SER A 487 6.56 -24.20 3.94
CA SER A 487 6.76 -22.74 4.06
C SER A 487 6.31 -22.22 5.42
N PHE A 488 6.85 -22.69 6.52
CA PHE A 488 6.69 -22.09 7.86
C PHE A 488 5.30 -21.52 8.22
N GLY A 489 4.24 -21.92 7.50
CA GLY A 489 2.86 -21.57 7.81
C GLY A 489 2.47 -22.21 9.14
N ARG A 490 1.77 -21.46 9.99
CA ARG A 490 1.28 -21.97 11.28
C ARG A 490 -0.24 -21.87 11.34
N ILE A 491 -0.85 -22.88 11.92
CA ILE A 491 -2.27 -22.89 12.29
C ILE A 491 -2.42 -23.37 13.73
N ASN A 492 -3.54 -23.01 14.31
CA ASN A 492 -4.01 -23.55 15.58
C ASN A 492 -5.51 -23.81 15.43
N LYS A 493 -5.89 -25.06 15.23
CA LYS A 493 -7.26 -25.44 14.90
C LYS A 493 -8.21 -25.16 16.07
N THR A 494 -7.83 -25.57 17.27
CA THR A 494 -8.64 -25.35 18.48
C THR A 494 -8.81 -23.86 18.75
N GLU A 495 -7.76 -23.06 18.58
CA GLU A 495 -7.85 -21.61 18.72
C GLU A 495 -8.77 -20.99 17.64
N ALA A 496 -8.74 -21.51 16.40
CA ALA A 496 -9.66 -21.07 15.34
C ALA A 496 -11.13 -21.35 15.70
N GLU A 497 -11.42 -22.52 16.29
CA GLU A 497 -12.75 -22.87 16.79
C GLU A 497 -13.18 -21.90 17.90
N LEU A 498 -12.34 -21.69 18.90
CA LEU A 498 -12.59 -20.75 20.00
C LEU A 498 -12.78 -19.30 19.51
N THR A 499 -12.02 -18.92 18.49
CA THR A 499 -12.16 -17.59 17.84
C THR A 499 -13.55 -17.41 17.23
N LEU A 500 -14.05 -18.41 16.53
CA LEU A 500 -15.38 -18.36 15.91
C LEU A 500 -16.50 -18.53 16.93
N ASP A 501 -16.29 -19.34 17.98
CA ASP A 501 -17.25 -19.46 19.08
C ASP A 501 -17.37 -18.15 19.85
N ALA A 502 -16.28 -17.44 20.09
CA ALA A 502 -16.29 -16.12 20.70
C ALA A 502 -17.13 -15.13 19.86
N LEU A 503 -16.91 -15.11 18.54
CA LEU A 503 -17.68 -14.26 17.62
C LEU A 503 -19.15 -14.68 17.60
N LYS A 504 -19.46 -15.98 17.54
CA LYS A 504 -20.82 -16.51 17.58
C LYS A 504 -21.55 -16.11 18.85
N ASN A 505 -20.90 -16.28 20.01
CA ASN A 505 -21.47 -15.90 21.31
C ASN A 505 -21.74 -14.39 21.38
N TYR A 506 -20.83 -13.58 20.83
CA TYR A 506 -21.00 -12.14 20.82
C TYR A 506 -22.16 -11.71 19.86
N PHE A 507 -22.25 -12.32 18.68
CA PHE A 507 -23.36 -12.09 17.75
C PHE A 507 -24.72 -12.52 18.35
N THR A 508 -24.73 -13.60 19.11
CA THR A 508 -25.95 -14.06 19.80
C THR A 508 -26.42 -13.05 20.84
N LYS A 509 -25.49 -12.41 21.56
CA LYS A 509 -25.79 -11.35 22.53
C LYS A 509 -26.33 -10.07 21.86
N ILE A 510 -25.76 -9.68 20.71
CA ILE A 510 -26.22 -8.48 19.97
C ILE A 510 -27.58 -8.73 19.35
N GLY A 511 -27.80 -9.92 18.80
CA GLY A 511 -29.00 -10.28 18.04
C GLY A 511 -28.92 -9.92 16.56
N ARG A 512 -29.50 -10.79 15.73
CA ARG A 512 -29.42 -10.69 14.27
C ARG A 512 -29.98 -9.38 13.71
N GLN A 513 -31.12 -8.95 14.23
CA GLN A 513 -31.80 -7.74 13.76
C GLN A 513 -30.90 -6.51 13.96
N ARG A 514 -30.34 -6.37 15.16
CA ARG A 514 -29.50 -5.24 15.50
C ARG A 514 -28.21 -5.18 14.67
N ILE A 515 -27.57 -6.34 14.39
CA ILE A 515 -26.40 -6.41 13.53
C ILE A 515 -26.70 -5.88 12.13
N ALA A 516 -27.90 -6.22 11.59
CA ALA A 516 -28.31 -5.76 10.27
C ALA A 516 -28.68 -4.28 10.25
N ASP A 517 -29.48 -3.80 11.23
CA ASP A 517 -29.99 -2.43 11.29
C ASP A 517 -28.88 -1.42 11.55
N GLU A 518 -27.94 -1.73 12.44
CA GLU A 518 -26.79 -0.87 12.77
C GLU A 518 -25.58 -1.09 11.83
N HIS A 519 -25.68 -1.99 10.84
CA HIS A 519 -24.61 -2.32 9.90
C HIS A 519 -23.28 -2.67 10.58
N ILE A 520 -23.35 -3.43 11.69
CA ILE A 520 -22.18 -3.81 12.47
C ILE A 520 -21.24 -4.66 11.62
N ASP A 521 -20.01 -4.21 11.48
CA ASP A 521 -18.98 -4.90 10.71
C ASP A 521 -17.90 -5.52 11.60
N VAL A 522 -17.35 -6.64 11.13
CA VAL A 522 -16.41 -7.47 11.91
C VAL A 522 -15.16 -7.77 11.12
N GLY A 523 -14.02 -7.64 11.79
CA GLY A 523 -12.73 -8.12 11.32
C GLY A 523 -12.23 -9.28 12.17
N VAL A 524 -11.83 -10.37 11.53
CA VAL A 524 -11.09 -11.47 12.17
C VAL A 524 -9.66 -11.40 11.65
N ILE A 525 -8.71 -11.18 12.55
CA ILE A 525 -7.31 -10.94 12.23
C ILE A 525 -6.44 -12.08 12.74
N SER A 526 -5.52 -12.55 11.92
CA SER A 526 -4.45 -13.44 12.38
C SER A 526 -3.11 -13.07 11.74
N PRO A 527 -1.97 -13.23 12.44
CA PRO A 527 -0.64 -12.95 11.88
C PRO A 527 -0.21 -13.97 10.80
N TYR A 528 -0.87 -15.11 10.69
CA TYR A 528 -0.50 -16.19 9.77
C TYR A 528 -1.54 -16.42 8.67
N ARG A 529 -1.11 -16.35 7.42
CA ARG A 529 -1.99 -16.60 6.24
C ARG A 529 -2.68 -17.96 6.29
N ALA A 530 -1.99 -18.99 6.77
CA ALA A 530 -2.57 -20.33 6.89
C ALA A 530 -3.77 -20.34 7.86
N GLN A 531 -3.67 -19.64 9.00
CA GLN A 531 -4.78 -19.47 9.94
C GLN A 531 -5.93 -18.66 9.34
N VAL A 532 -5.62 -17.59 8.62
CA VAL A 532 -6.64 -16.79 7.90
C VAL A 532 -7.42 -17.68 6.91
N GLN A 533 -6.74 -18.53 6.14
CA GLN A 533 -7.40 -19.44 5.20
C GLN A 533 -8.25 -20.49 5.94
N LEU A 534 -7.78 -20.99 7.09
CA LEU A 534 -8.56 -21.89 7.93
C LEU A 534 -9.84 -21.21 8.42
N LEU A 535 -9.72 -20.02 9.04
CA LEU A 535 -10.84 -19.23 9.54
C LEU A 535 -11.85 -18.88 8.44
N ARG A 536 -11.40 -18.47 7.27
CA ARG A 536 -12.27 -18.21 6.10
C ARG A 536 -13.09 -19.42 5.71
N ARG A 537 -12.45 -20.62 5.63
CA ARG A 537 -13.15 -21.88 5.32
C ARG A 537 -14.18 -22.24 6.39
N MET A 538 -13.85 -22.05 7.66
CA MET A 538 -14.75 -22.32 8.77
C MET A 538 -15.96 -21.38 8.77
N VAL A 539 -15.77 -20.08 8.56
CA VAL A 539 -16.86 -19.08 8.41
C VAL A 539 -17.78 -19.43 7.23
N ARG A 540 -17.21 -19.88 6.10
CA ARG A 540 -17.99 -20.30 4.93
C ARG A 540 -18.81 -21.58 5.18
N LYS A 541 -18.28 -22.53 5.97
CA LYS A 541 -18.95 -23.81 6.23
C LYS A 541 -19.99 -23.74 7.35
N ALA A 542 -19.81 -22.84 8.31
CA ALA A 542 -20.71 -22.73 9.45
C ALA A 542 -22.05 -22.10 9.05
N GLU A 543 -23.14 -22.84 9.27
CA GLU A 543 -24.51 -22.37 8.99
C GLU A 543 -24.86 -21.11 9.80
N PHE A 544 -24.38 -21.01 11.03
CA PHE A 544 -24.61 -19.83 11.87
C PHE A 544 -24.17 -18.54 11.20
N PHE A 545 -23.00 -18.53 10.52
CA PHE A 545 -22.45 -17.33 9.89
C PHE A 545 -23.03 -17.03 8.51
N LYS A 546 -23.86 -17.89 7.95
CA LYS A 546 -24.45 -17.69 6.62
C LYS A 546 -25.12 -16.31 6.42
N PRO A 547 -25.96 -15.82 7.34
CA PRO A 547 -26.57 -14.50 7.23
C PRO A 547 -25.61 -13.33 7.47
N TYR A 548 -24.44 -13.58 8.03
CA TYR A 548 -23.46 -12.57 8.46
C TYR A 548 -22.22 -12.49 7.56
N ARG A 549 -22.13 -13.32 6.52
CA ARG A 549 -20.92 -13.39 5.67
C ARG A 549 -20.56 -12.06 5.04
N GLY A 550 -21.54 -11.21 4.74
CA GLY A 550 -21.33 -9.89 4.15
C GLY A 550 -20.68 -8.86 5.10
N CYS A 551 -20.83 -9.05 6.41
CA CYS A 551 -20.24 -8.14 7.41
C CYS A 551 -18.96 -8.68 8.06
N ILE A 552 -18.54 -9.92 7.77
CA ILE A 552 -17.32 -10.53 8.33
C ILE A 552 -16.18 -10.52 7.31
N THR A 553 -15.10 -9.86 7.65
CA THR A 553 -13.85 -9.87 6.88
C THR A 553 -12.78 -10.63 7.67
N VAL A 554 -12.14 -11.64 7.06
CA VAL A 554 -11.03 -12.39 7.67
C VAL A 554 -9.76 -12.08 6.89
N ASN A 555 -8.73 -11.55 7.54
CA ASN A 555 -7.47 -11.23 6.85
C ASN A 555 -6.27 -11.22 7.81
N THR A 556 -5.07 -11.07 7.24
CA THR A 556 -3.85 -10.81 8.03
C THR A 556 -3.84 -9.39 8.58
N VAL A 557 -2.93 -9.12 9.53
CA VAL A 557 -2.72 -7.76 10.08
C VAL A 557 -2.43 -6.76 8.95
N ASP A 558 -1.54 -7.13 8.03
CA ASP A 558 -1.16 -6.27 6.89
C ASP A 558 -2.37 -5.98 5.97
N GLY A 559 -3.25 -6.98 5.78
CA GLY A 559 -4.47 -6.83 4.98
C GLY A 559 -5.56 -5.95 5.61
N PHE A 560 -5.46 -5.67 6.92
CA PHE A 560 -6.34 -4.73 7.62
C PHE A 560 -5.76 -3.32 7.75
N GLN A 561 -4.57 -3.08 7.24
CA GLN A 561 -3.97 -1.76 7.32
C GLN A 561 -4.84 -0.70 6.61
N GLY A 562 -5.03 0.45 7.26
CA GLY A 562 -5.91 1.51 6.76
C GLY A 562 -7.41 1.25 6.92
N GLN A 563 -7.81 0.04 7.34
CA GLN A 563 -9.21 -0.32 7.58
C GLN A 563 -9.56 -0.24 9.07
N GLU A 564 -10.85 -0.24 9.37
CA GLU A 564 -11.37 -0.31 10.74
C GLU A 564 -12.69 -1.09 10.75
N ARG A 565 -13.05 -1.67 11.89
CA ARG A 565 -14.28 -2.43 12.09
C ARG A 565 -14.85 -2.14 13.47
N ASP A 566 -16.16 -2.32 13.62
CA ASP A 566 -16.82 -2.19 14.92
C ASP A 566 -16.31 -3.22 15.91
N ILE A 567 -16.15 -4.45 15.43
CA ILE A 567 -15.64 -5.59 16.22
C ILE A 567 -14.38 -6.12 15.55
N ILE A 568 -13.33 -6.31 16.33
CA ILE A 568 -12.13 -7.04 15.92
C ILE A 568 -11.95 -8.25 16.82
N VAL A 569 -11.72 -9.40 16.19
CA VAL A 569 -11.31 -10.64 16.87
C VAL A 569 -9.91 -11.01 16.36
N ILE A 570 -8.95 -11.15 17.27
CA ILE A 570 -7.56 -11.50 16.94
C ILE A 570 -7.27 -12.93 17.37
N SER A 571 -6.85 -13.80 16.43
CA SER A 571 -6.32 -15.14 16.70
C SER A 571 -4.80 -15.08 16.64
N LEU A 572 -4.13 -15.28 17.79
CA LEU A 572 -2.68 -15.14 17.94
C LEU A 572 -1.90 -16.36 17.44
N VAL A 573 -2.53 -17.54 17.43
CA VAL A 573 -2.02 -18.82 16.92
C VAL A 573 -0.94 -19.47 17.81
N ARG A 574 -0.06 -18.66 18.36
CA ARG A 574 1.14 -19.15 19.07
C ARG A 574 0.77 -19.82 20.39
N SER A 575 1.16 -21.10 20.49
CA SER A 575 1.00 -21.92 21.70
C SER A 575 2.13 -22.94 21.74
N ASN A 576 3.16 -22.66 22.54
CA ASN A 576 4.35 -23.49 22.68
C ASN A 576 5.03 -23.28 24.04
N ASP A 577 5.82 -24.25 24.45
CA ASP A 577 6.48 -24.24 25.76
C ASP A 577 7.70 -23.30 25.83
N ASP A 578 8.24 -22.92 24.67
CA ASP A 578 9.44 -22.06 24.59
C ASP A 578 9.13 -20.56 24.68
N GLY A 579 7.86 -20.18 24.69
CA GLY A 579 7.44 -18.77 24.67
C GLY A 579 7.80 -18.02 23.38
N GLN A 580 7.95 -18.76 22.29
CA GLN A 580 8.27 -18.16 21.00
C GLN A 580 7.03 -17.55 20.36
N ILE A 581 7.04 -16.23 20.17
CA ILE A 581 5.90 -15.48 19.62
C ILE A 581 6.00 -15.20 18.11
N GLY A 582 7.13 -15.51 17.47
CA GLY A 582 7.30 -15.41 16.02
C GLY A 582 7.06 -13.99 15.47
N PHE A 583 6.22 -13.86 14.47
CA PHE A 583 5.90 -12.55 13.83
C PHE A 583 5.29 -11.52 14.79
N LEU A 584 4.76 -11.95 15.92
CA LEU A 584 4.21 -11.08 16.95
C LEU A 584 5.29 -10.39 17.80
N SER A 585 6.57 -10.69 17.58
CA SER A 585 7.70 -9.94 18.16
C SER A 585 7.85 -8.53 17.57
N ASP A 586 7.35 -8.28 16.35
CA ASP A 586 7.17 -6.92 15.85
C ASP A 586 5.87 -6.33 16.42
N LEU A 587 6.02 -5.62 17.54
CA LEU A 587 4.90 -5.07 18.31
C LEU A 587 4.04 -4.07 17.52
N ARG A 588 4.58 -3.47 16.46
CA ARG A 588 3.84 -2.57 15.55
C ARG A 588 2.69 -3.30 14.88
N ARG A 589 2.84 -4.61 14.59
CA ARG A 589 1.74 -5.45 14.09
C ARG A 589 0.61 -5.56 15.09
N MET A 590 0.94 -5.75 16.36
CA MET A 590 -0.08 -5.82 17.40
C MET A 590 -0.75 -4.46 17.62
N ASN A 591 0.01 -3.36 17.57
CA ASN A 591 -0.55 -2.01 17.59
C ASN A 591 -1.56 -1.80 16.46
N VAL A 592 -1.22 -2.22 15.24
CA VAL A 592 -2.16 -2.15 14.10
C VAL A 592 -3.39 -3.01 14.36
N ALA A 593 -3.24 -4.26 14.80
CA ALA A 593 -4.37 -5.16 15.01
C ALA A 593 -5.35 -4.63 16.08
N ILE A 594 -4.83 -4.17 17.23
CA ILE A 594 -5.62 -3.58 18.32
C ILE A 594 -6.40 -2.35 17.82
N THR A 595 -5.73 -1.45 17.11
CA THR A 595 -6.28 -0.17 16.70
C THR A 595 -7.18 -0.23 15.46
N ARG A 596 -7.53 -1.43 15.00
CA ARG A 596 -8.59 -1.63 13.98
C ARG A 596 -9.99 -1.65 14.60
N ALA A 597 -10.11 -1.93 15.91
CA ALA A 597 -11.38 -2.03 16.60
C ALA A 597 -11.94 -0.64 16.96
N ARG A 598 -13.19 -0.39 16.60
CA ARG A 598 -13.90 0.84 17.02
C ARG A 598 -14.54 0.69 18.40
N MET A 599 -15.24 -0.42 18.66
CA MET A 599 -16.10 -0.62 19.82
C MET A 599 -15.81 -1.87 20.63
N LYS A 600 -15.36 -2.95 19.98
CA LYS A 600 -15.07 -4.22 20.65
C LYS A 600 -13.82 -4.87 20.10
N LEU A 601 -12.93 -5.26 21.00
CA LEU A 601 -11.72 -6.05 20.72
C LEU A 601 -11.76 -7.35 21.53
N ILE A 602 -11.65 -8.48 20.83
CA ILE A 602 -11.53 -9.81 21.43
C ILE A 602 -10.18 -10.40 21.02
N ILE A 603 -9.33 -10.71 21.98
CA ILE A 603 -8.04 -11.36 21.75
C ILE A 603 -8.18 -12.82 22.15
N VAL A 604 -7.78 -13.75 21.27
CA VAL A 604 -7.81 -15.20 21.53
C VAL A 604 -6.39 -15.73 21.40
N GLY A 605 -5.88 -16.35 22.45
CA GLY A 605 -4.54 -16.91 22.43
C GLY A 605 -4.03 -17.35 23.79
N SER A 606 -2.97 -18.17 23.78
CA SER A 606 -2.34 -18.75 24.98
C SER A 606 -1.65 -17.68 25.83
N VAL A 607 -2.20 -17.41 27.00
CA VAL A 607 -1.60 -16.52 27.99
C VAL A 607 -0.22 -17.06 28.41
N GLN A 608 -0.11 -18.37 28.65
CA GLN A 608 1.14 -19.00 29.07
C GLN A 608 2.31 -18.75 28.08
N THR A 609 2.03 -18.81 26.78
CA THR A 609 3.05 -18.54 25.74
C THR A 609 3.30 -17.04 25.59
N MET A 610 2.24 -16.25 25.44
CA MET A 610 2.35 -14.85 25.07
C MET A 610 2.93 -13.97 26.18
N THR A 611 2.55 -14.20 27.44
CA THR A 611 2.97 -13.37 28.59
C THR A 611 4.44 -13.55 28.99
N ARG A 612 5.16 -14.46 28.35
CA ARG A 612 6.63 -14.50 28.48
C ARG A 612 7.31 -13.27 27.85
N HIS A 613 6.61 -12.59 26.94
CA HIS A 613 7.06 -11.33 26.39
C HIS A 613 6.43 -10.17 27.17
N ALA A 614 7.23 -9.16 27.58
CA ALA A 614 6.81 -8.05 28.45
C ALA A 614 5.56 -7.31 27.93
N PHE A 615 5.53 -6.99 26.64
CA PHE A 615 4.39 -6.32 26.01
C PHE A 615 3.06 -7.08 26.23
N TYR A 616 3.05 -8.38 25.95
CA TYR A 616 1.83 -9.19 26.09
C TYR A 616 1.46 -9.44 27.54
N LYS A 617 2.44 -9.48 28.43
CA LYS A 617 2.20 -9.54 29.87
C LYS A 617 1.47 -8.28 30.36
N GLU A 618 1.93 -7.11 29.96
CA GLU A 618 1.29 -5.83 30.29
C GLU A 618 -0.08 -5.71 29.62
N LEU A 619 -0.20 -6.11 28.34
CA LEU A 619 -1.49 -6.10 27.64
C LEU A 619 -2.51 -7.00 28.34
N TYR A 620 -2.12 -8.21 28.73
CA TYR A 620 -3.01 -9.10 29.46
C TYR A 620 -3.41 -8.54 30.83
N GLY A 621 -2.44 -8.01 31.59
CA GLY A 621 -2.71 -7.34 32.87
C GLY A 621 -3.70 -6.17 32.70
N TYR A 622 -3.48 -5.34 31.71
CA TYR A 622 -4.37 -4.24 31.37
C TYR A 622 -5.81 -4.69 31.04
N VAL A 623 -5.94 -5.80 30.29
CA VAL A 623 -7.27 -6.37 29.96
C VAL A 623 -7.97 -6.85 31.23
N GLN A 624 -7.26 -7.50 32.17
CA GLN A 624 -7.82 -7.98 33.43
C GLN A 624 -8.26 -6.79 34.32
N GLU A 625 -7.43 -5.77 34.48
CA GLU A 625 -7.77 -4.56 35.21
C GLU A 625 -8.98 -3.84 34.62
N SER A 626 -9.08 -3.76 33.30
CA SER A 626 -10.21 -3.15 32.59
C SER A 626 -11.52 -3.94 32.77
N ALA A 627 -11.44 -5.22 33.04
CA ALA A 627 -12.58 -6.09 33.32
C ALA A 627 -13.07 -6.00 34.78
N GLY A 628 -12.33 -5.31 35.66
CA GLY A 628 -12.67 -5.21 37.09
C GLY A 628 -12.40 -6.51 37.86
N ILE A 629 -11.49 -7.34 37.38
CA ILE A 629 -11.04 -8.59 37.99
C ILE A 629 -9.68 -8.39 38.68
#